data_7e27fce13f77262156ac024366c2bd40
#
_entry.id   7e27fce13f77262156ac024366c2bd40
#
_cell.length_a   1.000
_cell.length_b   1.000
_cell.length_c   1.000
_cell.angle_alpha   90.00
_cell.angle_beta   90.00
_cell.angle_gamma   90.00
#
_symmetry.space_group_name_H-M   'P 1'
#
loop_
_entity.id
_entity.type
_entity.pdbx_description
1 polymer ?
#
loop_
_entity_poly.entity_id
_entity_poly.type
_entity_poly.pdbx_seq_one_letter_code
_entity_poly.pdbx_strand_id
1 'polypeptide(L)'
;MELPVMPPVKPMLAKAVHELPRTPGLLYEPKWDGFRCVVFRDGDEVVLGSRNDRPLTRYFPELVELLKDALPERCVVDGEIVLVTEGGLDFEALQLRLHPAASRVNKLAEETPASFVVFDLLALHERDLTPEPFAERRKLLESVVDTKFARVHLTPLSEDPDVAQDWFTRFEGAGFDGVMAKPADAPYEQDKRVMWKVKHQRTADCVVAGFRWHKDGAGVGSLLLGLYNDEGVLHHVGVASSFTAARRRELVDELAPLRENALENHPWREWAEAHEEAGGRMPGAGSRWAPKKDLSWEPVRIEWVAEVRYEHVEGTRFRHGGRLVRFRPDRDPASCTYAQLEEVPPAELVTMFTELGET
;
A
#
# COMPACT_ATOMS: atom_id res chain seq x y z
N MET A 1 26.65 16.84 3.47
CA MET A 1 25.40 17.37 2.90
C MET A 1 24.97 18.62 3.65
N GLU A 2 24.78 19.71 2.92
CA GLU A 2 24.31 21.00 3.47
C GLU A 2 23.21 21.56 2.54
N LEU A 3 21.97 21.12 2.76
CA LEU A 3 20.82 21.53 1.97
C LEU A 3 19.90 22.45 2.77
N PRO A 4 19.09 23.32 2.13
CA PRO A 4 18.11 24.17 2.83
C PRO A 4 17.05 23.35 3.57
N VAL A 5 16.75 22.14 3.10
CA VAL A 5 15.86 21.16 3.73
C VAL A 5 16.68 19.89 3.99
N MET A 6 16.96 19.60 5.22
CA MET A 6 17.83 18.48 5.65
C MET A 6 17.01 17.24 6.06
N PRO A 7 17.57 16.01 5.88
CA PRO A 7 16.95 14.82 6.43
C PRO A 7 16.99 14.84 7.98
N PRO A 8 15.99 14.23 8.65
CA PRO A 8 14.83 13.57 8.06
C PRO A 8 13.69 14.53 7.73
N VAL A 9 13.02 14.29 6.62
CA VAL A 9 11.76 14.96 6.27
C VAL A 9 10.62 13.97 6.42
N LYS A 10 9.60 14.35 7.20
CA LYS A 10 8.35 13.59 7.28
C LYS A 10 7.44 13.99 6.14
N PRO A 11 7.14 13.06 5.20
CA PRO A 11 6.32 13.41 4.05
C PRO A 11 4.94 13.94 4.43
N MET A 12 4.43 14.83 3.60
CA MET A 12 3.05 15.30 3.65
C MET A 12 2.08 14.13 3.46
N LEU A 13 0.98 14.13 4.21
CA LEU A 13 0.03 13.03 4.28
C LEU A 13 -1.29 13.36 3.58
N ALA A 14 -2.06 12.31 3.26
CA ALA A 14 -3.38 12.42 2.67
C ALA A 14 -4.48 11.91 3.60
N LYS A 15 -5.64 12.55 3.55
CA LYS A 15 -6.90 12.07 4.12
C LYS A 15 -7.59 11.17 3.10
N ALA A 16 -8.00 9.97 3.52
CA ALA A 16 -8.79 9.10 2.67
C ALA A 16 -10.23 9.63 2.57
N VAL A 17 -10.75 9.66 1.35
CA VAL A 17 -12.13 10.03 1.03
C VAL A 17 -12.73 8.97 0.11
N HIS A 18 -14.06 8.90 0.04
CA HIS A 18 -14.78 7.89 -0.74
C HIS A 18 -14.97 8.30 -2.21
N GLU A 19 -15.11 9.59 -2.44
CA GLU A 19 -15.36 10.16 -3.76
C GLU A 19 -14.26 11.16 -4.10
N LEU A 20 -13.99 11.30 -5.39
CA LEU A 20 -13.02 12.28 -5.89
C LEU A 20 -13.50 13.69 -5.61
N PRO A 21 -12.77 14.49 -4.82
CA PRO A 21 -13.13 15.89 -4.60
C PRO A 21 -13.07 16.67 -5.93
N ARG A 22 -14.08 17.48 -6.22
CA ARG A 22 -14.19 18.29 -7.44
C ARG A 22 -14.16 19.79 -7.14
N THR A 23 -13.57 20.17 -6.02
CA THR A 23 -13.45 21.57 -5.61
C THR A 23 -12.45 22.30 -6.53
N PRO A 24 -12.74 23.50 -7.01
CA PRO A 24 -11.78 24.30 -7.77
C PRO A 24 -10.46 24.50 -7.03
N GLY A 25 -9.35 24.56 -7.78
CA GLY A 25 -8.01 24.72 -7.21
C GLY A 25 -7.35 23.44 -6.74
N LEU A 26 -7.89 22.28 -7.10
CA LEU A 26 -7.25 20.99 -6.90
C LEU A 26 -6.47 20.56 -8.13
N LEU A 27 -5.30 19.96 -7.88
CA LEU A 27 -4.48 19.29 -8.85
C LEU A 27 -4.50 17.79 -8.55
N TYR A 28 -4.67 16.97 -9.59
CA TYR A 28 -4.85 15.53 -9.46
C TYR A 28 -3.64 14.80 -10.01
N GLU A 29 -3.26 13.71 -9.33
CA GLU A 29 -2.17 12.81 -9.74
C GLU A 29 -2.61 11.36 -9.54
N PRO A 30 -2.12 10.41 -10.35
CA PRO A 30 -2.26 8.99 -10.03
C PRO A 30 -1.62 8.68 -8.68
N LYS A 31 -2.25 7.80 -7.92
CA LYS A 31 -1.66 7.31 -6.68
C LYS A 31 -0.83 6.07 -6.96
N TRP A 32 0.47 6.28 -6.97
CA TRP A 32 1.46 5.22 -7.16
C TRP A 32 1.48 4.27 -5.98
N ASP A 33 1.76 3.01 -6.26
CA ASP A 33 1.89 1.95 -5.26
C ASP A 33 3.34 1.50 -5.17
N GLY A 34 4.05 2.06 -4.19
CA GLY A 34 5.47 1.83 -4.02
C GLY A 34 5.96 2.20 -2.61
N PHE A 35 7.22 2.60 -2.53
CA PHE A 35 7.80 3.15 -1.30
C PHE A 35 7.97 4.66 -1.42
N ARG A 36 7.20 5.41 -0.63
CA ARG A 36 7.41 6.86 -0.51
C ARG A 36 8.85 7.15 -0.14
N CYS A 37 9.48 8.01 -0.94
CA CYS A 37 10.88 8.33 -0.79
C CYS A 37 11.13 9.83 -1.00
N VAL A 38 11.75 10.47 0.00
CA VAL A 38 12.31 11.80 -0.16
C VAL A 38 13.78 11.64 -0.52
N VAL A 39 14.18 12.16 -1.66
CA VAL A 39 15.55 12.13 -2.16
C VAL A 39 16.23 13.43 -1.81
N PHE A 40 17.38 13.33 -1.18
CA PHE A 40 18.28 14.46 -0.88
C PHE A 40 19.53 14.29 -1.73
N ARG A 41 19.84 15.27 -2.57
CA ARG A 41 21.04 15.29 -3.37
C ARG A 41 21.88 16.54 -3.07
N ASP A 42 23.15 16.34 -2.76
CA ASP A 42 24.15 17.40 -2.56
C ASP A 42 25.46 16.98 -3.24
N GLY A 43 25.66 17.40 -4.49
CA GLY A 43 26.73 16.93 -5.35
C GLY A 43 26.62 15.42 -5.63
N ASP A 44 27.67 14.67 -5.24
CA ASP A 44 27.73 13.22 -5.40
C ASP A 44 27.02 12.46 -4.26
N GLU A 45 26.66 13.13 -3.18
CA GLU A 45 25.95 12.52 -2.07
C GLU A 45 24.45 12.46 -2.35
N VAL A 46 23.90 11.24 -2.38
CA VAL A 46 22.47 10.98 -2.53
C VAL A 46 21.96 10.14 -1.37
N VAL A 47 20.94 10.63 -0.67
CA VAL A 47 20.27 9.94 0.44
C VAL A 47 18.81 9.71 0.09
N LEU A 48 18.34 8.46 0.25
CA LEU A 48 16.96 8.06 0.06
C LEU A 48 16.29 7.85 1.42
N GLY A 49 15.41 8.78 1.80
CA GLY A 49 14.67 8.76 3.07
C GLY A 49 13.28 8.18 2.91
N SER A 50 12.90 7.23 3.76
CA SER A 50 11.54 6.69 3.79
C SER A 50 10.59 7.52 4.65
N ARG A 51 9.29 7.26 4.52
CA ARG A 51 8.24 7.87 5.34
C ARG A 51 8.45 7.71 6.86
N ASN A 52 9.06 6.60 7.29
CA ASN A 52 9.22 6.26 8.71
C ASN A 52 10.67 6.47 9.18
N ASP A 53 11.39 7.36 8.56
CA ASP A 53 12.78 7.70 8.87
C ASP A 53 13.75 6.50 8.82
N ARG A 54 13.44 5.51 7.97
CA ARG A 54 14.32 4.38 7.70
C ARG A 54 15.08 4.64 6.40
N PRO A 55 16.42 4.57 6.40
CA PRO A 55 17.18 4.82 5.19
C PRO A 55 16.91 3.74 4.14
N LEU A 56 16.57 4.18 2.91
CA LEU A 56 16.36 3.31 1.76
C LEU A 56 17.61 3.20 0.87
N THR A 57 18.57 4.08 1.02
CA THR A 57 19.77 4.24 0.17
C THR A 57 20.48 2.92 -0.12
N ARG A 58 20.71 2.09 0.91
CA ARG A 58 21.39 0.80 0.75
C ARG A 58 20.63 -0.24 -0.08
N TYR A 59 19.33 -0.08 -0.24
CA TYR A 59 18.48 -1.06 -0.92
C TYR A 59 18.26 -0.77 -2.39
N PHE A 60 18.62 0.44 -2.83
CA PHE A 60 18.42 0.90 -4.20
C PHE A 60 19.70 1.57 -4.75
N PRO A 61 20.85 0.85 -4.82
CA PRO A 61 22.09 1.43 -5.29
C PRO A 61 21.99 1.92 -6.73
N GLU A 62 21.20 1.25 -7.58
CA GLU A 62 20.96 1.66 -8.97
C GLU A 62 20.19 2.98 -9.10
N LEU A 63 19.31 3.29 -8.13
CA LEU A 63 18.64 4.59 -8.10
C LEU A 63 19.56 5.69 -7.61
N VAL A 64 20.45 5.40 -6.66
CA VAL A 64 21.43 6.38 -6.18
C VAL A 64 22.26 6.90 -7.34
N GLU A 65 22.79 6.02 -8.20
CA GLU A 65 23.59 6.44 -9.36
C GLU A 65 22.73 7.14 -10.43
N LEU A 66 21.56 6.61 -10.73
CA LEU A 66 20.65 7.19 -11.71
C LEU A 66 20.20 8.61 -11.33
N LEU A 67 19.92 8.86 -10.06
CA LEU A 67 19.42 10.14 -9.59
C LEU A 67 20.51 11.24 -9.57
N LYS A 68 21.79 10.86 -9.57
CA LYS A 68 22.88 11.81 -9.77
C LYS A 68 22.86 12.44 -11.18
N ASP A 69 22.40 11.69 -12.16
CA ASP A 69 22.33 12.19 -13.54
C ASP A 69 20.99 12.90 -13.82
N ALA A 70 19.90 12.41 -13.25
CA ALA A 70 18.53 12.86 -13.57
C ALA A 70 18.04 14.07 -12.76
N LEU A 71 18.63 14.36 -11.61
CA LEU A 71 18.22 15.48 -10.74
C LEU A 71 19.26 16.59 -10.72
N PRO A 72 18.91 17.84 -10.36
CA PRO A 72 19.87 18.90 -10.09
C PRO A 72 20.88 18.54 -9.02
N GLU A 73 22.13 19.04 -9.11
CA GLU A 73 23.21 18.72 -8.17
C GLU A 73 22.86 19.02 -6.70
N ARG A 74 21.98 19.99 -6.45
CA ARG A 74 21.54 20.35 -5.09
C ARG A 74 20.03 20.48 -5.08
N CYS A 75 19.36 19.45 -4.59
CA CYS A 75 17.90 19.45 -4.51
C CYS A 75 17.37 18.46 -3.45
N VAL A 76 16.13 18.69 -3.08
CA VAL A 76 15.32 17.74 -2.29
C VAL A 76 14.01 17.54 -3.02
N VAL A 77 13.73 16.29 -3.41
CA VAL A 77 12.50 15.93 -4.12
C VAL A 77 11.74 14.84 -3.36
N ASP A 78 10.42 14.87 -3.48
CA ASP A 78 9.52 13.86 -2.91
C ASP A 78 8.92 13.02 -4.04
N GLY A 79 8.91 11.72 -3.85
CA GLY A 79 8.50 10.79 -4.89
C GLY A 79 8.13 9.41 -4.35
N GLU A 80 7.97 8.49 -5.27
CA GLU A 80 7.68 7.09 -4.99
C GLU A 80 8.68 6.19 -5.72
N ILE A 81 9.30 5.26 -5.00
CA ILE A 81 10.08 4.17 -5.61
C ILE A 81 9.10 3.11 -6.03
N VAL A 82 9.10 2.73 -7.29
CA VAL A 82 8.22 1.72 -7.86
C VAL A 82 9.02 0.65 -8.59
N LEU A 83 8.44 -0.52 -8.77
CA LEU A 83 8.97 -1.53 -9.66
C LEU A 83 7.95 -1.77 -10.78
N VAL A 84 8.39 -1.51 -12.00
CA VAL A 84 7.56 -1.63 -13.22
C VAL A 84 7.89 -2.93 -13.90
N THR A 85 6.88 -3.72 -14.22
CA THR A 85 6.95 -4.95 -15.00
C THR A 85 6.04 -4.87 -16.22
N GLU A 86 6.06 -5.87 -17.10
CA GLU A 86 5.12 -5.95 -18.22
C GLU A 86 3.65 -5.97 -17.76
N GLY A 87 3.37 -6.47 -16.55
CA GLY A 87 2.02 -6.53 -15.96
C GLY A 87 1.62 -5.29 -15.16
N GLY A 88 2.44 -4.25 -15.12
CA GLY A 88 2.18 -3.05 -14.32
C GLY A 88 3.14 -2.88 -13.14
N LEU A 89 2.66 -2.21 -12.08
CA LEU A 89 3.42 -2.02 -10.84
C LEU A 89 3.42 -3.32 -10.02
N ASP A 90 4.62 -3.78 -9.65
CA ASP A 90 4.80 -4.98 -8.81
C ASP A 90 5.33 -4.62 -7.43
N PHE A 91 4.42 -4.41 -6.49
CA PHE A 91 4.77 -4.08 -5.13
C PHE A 91 5.36 -5.27 -4.35
N GLU A 92 4.96 -6.50 -4.65
CA GLU A 92 5.54 -7.70 -4.01
C GLU A 92 7.03 -7.84 -4.36
N ALA A 93 7.36 -7.73 -5.64
CA ALA A 93 8.76 -7.73 -6.09
C ALA A 93 9.53 -6.55 -5.50
N LEU A 94 8.92 -5.37 -5.38
CA LEU A 94 9.53 -4.21 -4.73
C LEU A 94 9.83 -4.49 -3.25
N GLN A 95 8.94 -5.16 -2.52
CA GLN A 95 9.19 -5.53 -1.11
C GLN A 95 10.39 -6.46 -0.95
N LEU A 96 10.67 -7.33 -1.93
CA LEU A 96 11.82 -8.24 -1.92
C LEU A 96 13.17 -7.50 -1.95
N ARG A 97 13.20 -6.24 -2.40
CA ARG A 97 14.38 -5.37 -2.41
C ARG A 97 14.90 -5.07 -1.00
N LEU A 98 14.03 -5.08 0.01
CA LEU A 98 14.40 -4.81 1.40
C LEU A 98 15.03 -6.06 2.04
N HIS A 99 16.27 -6.36 1.70
CA HIS A 99 16.96 -7.55 2.15
C HIS A 99 18.22 -7.20 2.97
N PRO A 100 18.54 -7.93 4.06
CA PRO A 100 19.71 -7.66 4.89
C PRO A 100 21.04 -7.92 4.19
N ALA A 101 21.12 -8.90 3.27
CA ALA A 101 22.35 -9.27 2.56
C ALA A 101 22.61 -8.35 1.35
N ALA A 102 23.75 -7.68 1.34
CA ALA A 102 24.14 -6.78 0.24
C ALA A 102 24.23 -7.48 -1.12
N SER A 103 24.73 -8.72 -1.15
CA SER A 103 24.81 -9.52 -2.39
C SER A 103 23.45 -9.73 -3.05
N ARG A 104 22.40 -9.95 -2.25
CA ARG A 104 21.04 -10.09 -2.76
C ARG A 104 20.48 -8.76 -3.26
N VAL A 105 20.76 -7.68 -2.55
CA VAL A 105 20.36 -6.31 -2.97
C VAL A 105 20.99 -5.98 -4.32
N ASN A 106 22.30 -6.17 -4.48
CA ASN A 106 22.99 -5.88 -5.73
C ASN A 106 22.46 -6.74 -6.89
N LYS A 107 22.24 -8.03 -6.66
CA LYS A 107 21.65 -8.92 -7.66
C LYS A 107 20.28 -8.43 -8.13
N LEU A 108 19.37 -8.07 -7.19
CA LEU A 108 18.05 -7.56 -7.52
C LEU A 108 18.10 -6.16 -8.18
N ALA A 109 19.11 -5.35 -7.86
CA ALA A 109 19.32 -4.06 -8.52
C ALA A 109 19.64 -4.21 -10.02
N GLU A 110 20.27 -5.31 -10.41
CA GLU A 110 20.56 -5.65 -11.81
C GLU A 110 19.39 -6.36 -12.50
N GLU A 111 18.77 -7.35 -11.84
CA GLU A 111 17.73 -8.19 -12.43
C GLU A 111 16.36 -7.48 -12.50
N THR A 112 16.01 -6.70 -11.49
CA THR A 112 14.74 -6.00 -11.34
C THR A 112 14.99 -4.56 -10.85
N PRO A 113 15.60 -3.69 -11.67
CA PRO A 113 15.92 -2.33 -11.27
C PRO A 113 14.64 -1.52 -11.02
N ALA A 114 14.65 -0.76 -9.92
CA ALA A 114 13.53 0.11 -9.55
C ALA A 114 13.50 1.38 -10.40
N SER A 115 12.32 1.99 -10.48
CA SER A 115 12.09 3.31 -11.04
C SER A 115 11.73 4.32 -9.94
N PHE A 116 11.94 5.59 -10.21
CA PHE A 116 11.56 6.68 -9.32
C PHE A 116 10.55 7.60 -10.00
N VAL A 117 9.40 7.77 -9.38
CA VAL A 117 8.37 8.70 -9.84
C VAL A 117 8.39 9.92 -8.93
N VAL A 118 8.75 11.06 -9.48
CA VAL A 118 8.85 12.32 -8.72
C VAL A 118 7.57 13.14 -8.87
N PHE A 119 7.13 13.79 -7.79
CA PHE A 119 5.90 14.57 -7.78
C PHE A 119 5.93 15.86 -6.95
N ASP A 120 7.00 16.14 -6.19
CA ASP A 120 7.14 17.40 -5.47
C ASP A 120 8.62 17.80 -5.35
N LEU A 121 8.88 19.11 -5.25
CA LEU A 121 10.20 19.70 -5.08
C LEU A 121 10.23 20.53 -3.81
N LEU A 122 11.05 20.12 -2.85
CA LEU A 122 11.10 20.73 -1.53
C LEU A 122 12.24 21.75 -1.39
N ALA A 123 13.35 21.53 -2.11
CA ALA A 123 14.46 22.46 -2.15
C ALA A 123 15.18 22.41 -3.51
N LEU A 124 15.71 23.53 -3.94
CA LEU A 124 16.53 23.67 -5.14
C LEU A 124 17.65 24.68 -4.87
N HIS A 125 18.90 24.24 -5.06
CA HIS A 125 20.09 25.00 -4.70
C HIS A 125 20.02 25.47 -3.24
N GLU A 126 20.05 26.79 -3.00
CA GLU A 126 19.98 27.39 -1.65
C GLU A 126 18.54 27.77 -1.22
N ARG A 127 17.53 27.40 -2.03
CA ARG A 127 16.14 27.78 -1.74
C ARG A 127 15.39 26.66 -1.07
N ASP A 128 14.81 26.92 0.11
CA ASP A 128 13.72 26.15 0.69
C ASP A 128 12.43 26.50 -0.04
N LEU A 129 11.81 25.52 -0.68
CA LEU A 129 10.57 25.67 -1.44
C LEU A 129 9.36 25.17 -0.65
N THR A 130 9.53 24.64 0.55
CA THR A 130 8.42 24.09 1.36
C THR A 130 7.34 25.13 1.68
N PRO A 131 7.64 26.46 1.85
CA PRO A 131 6.59 27.47 2.03
C PRO A 131 5.83 27.87 0.75
N GLU A 132 6.36 27.54 -0.43
CA GLU A 132 5.75 27.91 -1.71
C GLU A 132 4.49 27.08 -2.00
N PRO A 133 3.52 27.63 -2.79
CA PRO A 133 2.38 26.88 -3.28
C PRO A 133 2.77 25.62 -4.06
N PHE A 134 1.99 24.54 -3.94
CA PHE A 134 2.27 23.28 -4.65
C PHE A 134 2.38 23.50 -6.18
N ALA A 135 1.51 24.29 -6.77
CA ALA A 135 1.55 24.58 -8.21
C ALA A 135 2.88 25.19 -8.66
N GLU A 136 3.46 26.09 -7.86
CA GLU A 136 4.75 26.71 -8.15
C GLU A 136 5.91 25.72 -7.98
N ARG A 137 5.88 24.89 -6.92
CA ARG A 137 6.86 23.84 -6.73
C ARG A 137 6.82 22.82 -7.87
N ARG A 138 5.60 22.45 -8.31
CA ARG A 138 5.39 21.53 -9.42
C ARG A 138 5.92 22.07 -10.74
N LYS A 139 5.60 23.31 -11.07
CA LYS A 139 6.11 23.98 -12.28
C LYS A 139 7.65 24.03 -12.32
N LEU A 140 8.25 24.30 -11.17
CA LEU A 140 9.71 24.31 -11.06
C LEU A 140 10.28 22.89 -11.20
N LEU A 141 9.63 21.88 -10.59
CA LEU A 141 10.01 20.48 -10.73
C LEU A 141 10.03 20.03 -12.20
N GLU A 142 9.01 20.37 -12.98
CA GLU A 142 8.92 20.07 -14.42
C GLU A 142 10.06 20.66 -15.23
N SER A 143 10.59 21.81 -14.80
CA SER A 143 11.71 22.48 -15.49
C SER A 143 13.08 21.91 -15.16
N VAL A 144 13.24 21.15 -14.07
CA VAL A 144 14.56 20.76 -13.56
C VAL A 144 14.81 19.25 -13.55
N VAL A 145 13.77 18.42 -13.66
CA VAL A 145 13.92 16.95 -13.73
C VAL A 145 14.14 16.52 -15.17
N ASP A 146 15.22 15.78 -15.41
CA ASP A 146 15.47 15.20 -16.72
C ASP A 146 14.77 13.83 -16.84
N THR A 147 13.65 13.82 -17.55
CA THR A 147 12.83 12.61 -17.81
C THR A 147 13.33 11.76 -18.99
N LYS A 148 14.46 12.09 -19.61
CA LYS A 148 15.07 11.26 -20.67
C LYS A 148 15.64 9.95 -20.10
N PHE A 149 15.84 9.89 -18.81
CA PHE A 149 16.28 8.67 -18.14
C PHE A 149 15.12 7.70 -17.97
N ALA A 150 15.22 6.53 -18.57
CA ALA A 150 14.14 5.53 -18.68
C ALA A 150 13.48 5.06 -17.37
N ARG A 151 14.05 5.37 -16.21
CA ARG A 151 13.56 4.96 -14.90
C ARG A 151 13.34 6.12 -13.93
N VAL A 152 13.35 7.36 -14.44
CA VAL A 152 12.94 8.55 -13.70
C VAL A 152 11.75 9.17 -14.42
N HIS A 153 10.63 9.24 -13.73
CA HIS A 153 9.38 9.69 -14.31
C HIS A 153 8.81 10.84 -13.50
N LEU A 154 8.30 11.85 -14.18
CA LEU A 154 7.46 12.85 -13.55
C LEU A 154 6.03 12.30 -13.48
N THR A 155 5.39 12.37 -12.30
CA THR A 155 4.00 11.92 -12.20
C THR A 155 3.10 12.76 -13.09
N PRO A 156 2.12 12.17 -13.80
CA PRO A 156 1.10 12.94 -14.51
C PRO A 156 0.34 13.87 -13.58
N LEU A 157 -0.05 15.04 -14.12
CA LEU A 157 -0.83 16.03 -13.39
C LEU A 157 -1.99 16.53 -14.23
N SER A 158 -3.15 16.73 -13.64
CA SER A 158 -4.31 17.33 -14.30
C SER A 158 -5.07 18.26 -13.35
N GLU A 159 -5.62 19.33 -13.88
CA GLU A 159 -6.61 20.18 -13.19
C GLU A 159 -8.04 19.67 -13.39
N ASP A 160 -8.23 18.77 -14.36
CA ASP A 160 -9.52 18.23 -14.72
C ASP A 160 -9.87 16.99 -13.88
N PRO A 161 -10.93 17.04 -13.06
CA PRO A 161 -11.36 15.89 -12.27
C PRO A 161 -11.89 14.72 -13.14
N ASP A 162 -12.29 14.94 -14.38
CA ASP A 162 -12.75 13.88 -15.27
C ASP A 162 -11.56 13.07 -15.81
N VAL A 163 -10.44 13.72 -16.07
CA VAL A 163 -9.16 13.02 -16.36
C VAL A 163 -8.71 12.19 -15.16
N ALA A 164 -8.80 12.73 -13.97
CA ALA A 164 -8.49 12.01 -12.74
C ALA A 164 -9.41 10.81 -12.51
N GLN A 165 -10.69 10.94 -12.84
CA GLN A 165 -11.67 9.85 -12.77
C GLN A 165 -11.36 8.76 -13.81
N ASP A 166 -10.91 9.15 -15.02
CA ASP A 166 -10.45 8.20 -16.03
C ASP A 166 -9.22 7.42 -15.55
N TRP A 167 -8.22 8.07 -14.97
CA TRP A 167 -7.07 7.41 -14.35
C TRP A 167 -7.49 6.42 -13.26
N PHE A 168 -8.43 6.84 -12.40
CA PHE A 168 -8.97 5.99 -11.35
C PHE A 168 -9.56 4.70 -11.91
N THR A 169 -10.27 4.77 -13.04
CA THR A 169 -10.97 3.62 -13.62
C THR A 169 -10.06 2.75 -14.49
N ARG A 170 -9.22 3.38 -15.34
CA ARG A 170 -8.43 2.66 -16.35
C ARG A 170 -7.19 2.00 -15.80
N PHE A 171 -6.50 2.64 -14.85
CA PHE A 171 -5.18 2.19 -14.43
C PHE A 171 -5.16 1.39 -13.13
N GLU A 172 -6.30 1.01 -12.62
CA GLU A 172 -6.37 0.06 -11.50
C GLU A 172 -5.64 -1.25 -11.84
N GLY A 173 -5.88 -1.80 -13.04
CA GLY A 173 -5.23 -3.01 -13.52
C GLY A 173 -3.73 -2.89 -13.76
N ALA A 174 -3.19 -1.68 -13.81
CA ALA A 174 -1.76 -1.41 -13.87
C ALA A 174 -1.10 -1.33 -12.47
N GLY A 175 -1.86 -1.59 -11.40
CA GLY A 175 -1.35 -1.60 -10.03
C GLY A 175 -1.40 -0.25 -9.32
N PHE A 176 -2.14 0.73 -9.84
CA PHE A 176 -2.34 2.00 -9.15
C PHE A 176 -3.32 1.85 -7.98
N ASP A 177 -3.01 2.54 -6.90
CA ASP A 177 -3.78 2.47 -5.65
C ASP A 177 -4.93 3.52 -5.60
N GLY A 178 -5.16 4.24 -6.69
CA GLY A 178 -6.19 5.26 -6.81
C GLY A 178 -5.68 6.60 -7.35
N VAL A 179 -6.21 7.70 -6.83
CA VAL A 179 -5.88 9.08 -7.22
C VAL A 179 -5.62 9.95 -6.00
N MET A 180 -4.68 10.88 -6.14
CA MET A 180 -4.39 11.95 -5.20
C MET A 180 -5.02 13.25 -5.69
N ALA A 181 -5.57 14.05 -4.76
CA ALA A 181 -6.02 15.42 -5.01
C ALA A 181 -5.29 16.36 -4.06
N LYS A 182 -4.59 17.33 -4.59
CA LYS A 182 -3.72 18.27 -3.86
C LYS A 182 -4.17 19.70 -4.09
N PRO A 183 -4.34 20.54 -3.03
CA PRO A 183 -4.60 21.96 -3.24
C PRO A 183 -3.41 22.62 -3.94
N ALA A 184 -3.68 23.36 -5.01
CA ALA A 184 -2.66 24.02 -5.82
C ALA A 184 -1.87 25.08 -5.03
N ASP A 185 -2.52 25.70 -4.06
CA ASP A 185 -1.98 26.77 -3.21
C ASP A 185 -1.33 26.29 -1.91
N ALA A 186 -1.38 24.99 -1.63
CA ALA A 186 -0.88 24.46 -0.36
C ALA A 186 0.66 24.49 -0.27
N PRO A 187 1.22 24.97 0.87
CA PRO A 187 2.61 24.74 1.19
C PRO A 187 2.88 23.27 1.51
N TYR A 188 4.15 22.87 1.57
CA TYR A 188 4.52 21.54 2.00
C TYR A 188 4.54 21.43 3.52
N GLU A 189 3.54 20.80 4.09
CA GLU A 189 3.39 20.64 5.54
C GLU A 189 3.72 19.22 5.99
N GLN A 190 4.89 19.07 6.62
CA GLN A 190 5.37 17.77 7.08
C GLN A 190 4.40 17.12 8.08
N ASP A 191 4.15 15.82 7.90
CA ASP A 191 3.31 14.97 8.78
C ASP A 191 1.84 15.42 8.89
N LYS A 192 1.39 16.35 8.04
CA LYS A 192 0.01 16.85 8.03
C LYS A 192 -0.80 16.27 6.87
N ARG A 193 -2.10 16.07 7.12
CA ARG A 193 -3.07 15.56 6.13
C ARG A 193 -3.75 16.71 5.41
N VAL A 194 -3.03 17.34 4.48
CA VAL A 194 -3.48 18.53 3.74
C VAL A 194 -3.95 18.23 2.32
N MET A 195 -3.86 17.00 1.89
CA MET A 195 -4.34 16.52 0.58
C MET A 195 -5.29 15.34 0.75
N TRP A 196 -5.95 14.92 -0.32
CA TRP A 196 -6.90 13.81 -0.34
C TRP A 196 -6.38 12.67 -1.19
N LYS A 197 -6.81 11.46 -0.83
CA LYS A 197 -6.62 10.25 -1.62
C LYS A 197 -7.94 9.50 -1.76
N VAL A 198 -8.24 9.10 -2.97
CA VAL A 198 -9.33 8.19 -3.30
C VAL A 198 -8.70 6.84 -3.65
N LYS A 199 -9.18 5.78 -3.02
CA LYS A 199 -8.70 4.42 -3.27
C LYS A 199 -9.86 3.55 -3.70
N HIS A 200 -9.57 2.54 -4.54
CA HIS A 200 -10.52 1.48 -4.80
C HIS A 200 -10.88 0.75 -3.51
N GLN A 201 -12.16 0.53 -3.30
CA GLN A 201 -12.68 -0.19 -2.15
C GLN A 201 -13.75 -1.16 -2.63
N ARG A 202 -13.55 -2.44 -2.36
CA ARG A 202 -14.46 -3.52 -2.68
C ARG A 202 -14.94 -4.19 -1.41
N THR A 203 -16.03 -4.94 -1.51
CA THR A 203 -16.50 -5.80 -0.44
C THR A 203 -16.47 -7.25 -0.88
N ALA A 204 -16.23 -8.14 0.08
CA ALA A 204 -16.34 -9.57 -0.10
C ALA A 204 -17.05 -10.19 1.12
N ASP A 205 -17.85 -11.20 0.87
CA ASP A 205 -18.44 -12.03 1.90
C ASP A 205 -17.48 -13.18 2.23
N CYS A 206 -16.90 -13.14 3.41
CA CYS A 206 -15.88 -14.09 3.83
C CYS A 206 -16.40 -14.95 4.99
N VAL A 207 -16.01 -16.22 4.98
CA VAL A 207 -16.23 -17.11 6.12
C VAL A 207 -15.42 -16.63 7.32
N VAL A 208 -16.03 -16.58 8.48
CA VAL A 208 -15.32 -16.37 9.75
C VAL A 208 -14.92 -17.75 10.29
N ALA A 209 -13.61 -18.03 10.22
CA ALA A 209 -13.08 -19.34 10.62
C ALA A 209 -12.43 -19.33 12.01
N GLY A 210 -12.17 -18.15 12.56
CA GLY A 210 -11.58 -18.00 13.88
C GLY A 210 -11.34 -16.54 14.22
N PHE A 211 -10.70 -16.31 15.36
CA PHE A 211 -10.31 -14.98 15.77
C PHE A 211 -9.00 -14.99 16.55
N ARG A 212 -8.39 -13.82 16.69
CA ARG A 212 -7.27 -13.58 17.58
C ARG A 212 -7.68 -12.65 18.70
N TRP A 213 -7.17 -12.92 19.87
CA TRP A 213 -7.34 -12.01 21.01
C TRP A 213 -6.63 -10.68 20.75
N HIS A 214 -7.19 -9.62 21.24
CA HIS A 214 -6.49 -8.34 21.29
C HIS A 214 -5.31 -8.43 22.28
N LYS A 215 -4.28 -7.64 22.08
CA LYS A 215 -3.04 -7.65 22.88
C LYS A 215 -3.23 -7.47 24.39
N ASP A 216 -4.37 -6.90 24.80
CA ASP A 216 -4.76 -6.77 26.22
C ASP A 216 -5.47 -8.01 26.77
N GLY A 217 -5.73 -9.01 25.93
CA GLY A 217 -6.42 -10.24 26.30
C GLY A 217 -7.93 -10.11 26.60
N ALA A 218 -8.49 -8.90 26.47
CA ALA A 218 -9.85 -8.60 26.93
C ALA A 218 -10.91 -8.50 25.82
N GLY A 219 -10.56 -8.81 24.58
CA GLY A 219 -11.51 -8.72 23.47
C GLY A 219 -10.97 -9.29 22.18
N VAL A 220 -11.81 -9.40 21.17
CA VAL A 220 -11.44 -9.86 19.82
C VAL A 220 -10.58 -8.79 19.12
N GLY A 221 -9.35 -9.15 18.80
CA GLY A 221 -8.41 -8.27 18.10
C GLY A 221 -8.63 -8.27 16.59
N SER A 222 -8.87 -9.46 16.02
CA SER A 222 -9.16 -9.64 14.59
C SER A 222 -9.91 -10.94 14.33
N LEU A 223 -10.78 -10.95 13.32
CA LEU A 223 -11.41 -12.15 12.76
C LEU A 223 -10.52 -12.73 11.69
N LEU A 224 -10.38 -14.04 11.62
CA LEU A 224 -9.71 -14.75 10.54
C LEU A 224 -10.73 -15.10 9.46
N LEU A 225 -10.43 -14.71 8.24
CA LEU A 225 -11.32 -14.76 7.09
C LEU A 225 -10.87 -15.83 6.10
N GLY A 226 -11.85 -16.55 5.55
CA GLY A 226 -11.63 -17.55 4.52
C GLY A 226 -12.52 -17.39 3.30
N LEU A 227 -12.03 -17.86 2.17
CA LEU A 227 -12.77 -18.05 0.91
C LEU A 227 -12.51 -19.46 0.40
N TYR A 228 -13.55 -20.08 -0.15
CA TYR A 228 -13.42 -21.39 -0.80
C TYR A 228 -12.87 -21.24 -2.22
N ASN A 229 -11.94 -22.11 -2.57
CA ASN A 229 -11.50 -22.27 -3.97
C ASN A 229 -12.48 -23.16 -4.74
N ASP A 230 -12.21 -23.36 -6.04
CA ASP A 230 -13.05 -24.18 -6.91
C ASP A 230 -13.07 -25.68 -6.51
N GLU A 231 -12.08 -26.11 -5.75
CA GLU A 231 -11.98 -27.48 -5.20
C GLU A 231 -12.72 -27.65 -3.85
N GLY A 232 -13.36 -26.59 -3.36
CA GLY A 232 -14.05 -26.60 -2.07
C GLY A 232 -13.14 -26.54 -0.84
N VAL A 233 -11.89 -26.12 -1.00
CA VAL A 233 -10.93 -25.93 0.09
C VAL A 233 -11.03 -24.49 0.61
N LEU A 234 -11.18 -24.34 1.93
CA LEU A 234 -11.22 -23.03 2.58
C LEU A 234 -9.80 -22.49 2.77
N HIS A 235 -9.45 -21.45 2.01
CA HIS A 235 -8.19 -20.75 2.13
C HIS A 235 -8.31 -19.54 3.04
N HIS A 236 -7.26 -19.28 3.85
CA HIS A 236 -7.16 -18.04 4.63
C HIS A 236 -6.87 -16.87 3.70
N VAL A 237 -7.84 -15.96 3.55
CA VAL A 237 -7.75 -14.80 2.66
C VAL A 237 -7.23 -13.55 3.36
N GLY A 238 -7.36 -13.46 4.68
CA GLY A 238 -6.93 -12.30 5.44
C GLY A 238 -7.59 -12.19 6.81
N VAL A 239 -7.52 -11.02 7.39
CA VAL A 239 -8.15 -10.73 8.70
C VAL A 239 -9.01 -9.48 8.62
N ALA A 240 -10.10 -9.43 9.37
CA ALA A 240 -10.82 -8.19 9.66
C ALA A 240 -10.41 -7.68 11.05
N SER A 241 -10.06 -6.41 11.14
CA SER A 241 -9.60 -5.75 12.37
C SER A 241 -10.17 -4.34 12.48
N SER A 242 -9.61 -3.51 13.35
CA SER A 242 -10.04 -2.12 13.56
C SER A 242 -11.39 -1.97 14.26
N PHE A 243 -11.67 -2.87 15.21
CA PHE A 243 -12.85 -2.77 16.07
C PHE A 243 -12.69 -1.71 17.16
N THR A 244 -13.79 -1.07 17.53
CA THR A 244 -13.83 -0.25 18.74
C THR A 244 -13.67 -1.12 20.00
N ALA A 245 -13.26 -0.54 21.11
CA ALA A 245 -13.11 -1.29 22.37
C ALA A 245 -14.42 -1.94 22.84
N ALA A 246 -15.57 -1.31 22.60
CA ALA A 246 -16.89 -1.89 22.88
C ALA A 246 -17.13 -3.11 21.98
N ARG A 247 -16.94 -2.96 20.67
CA ARG A 247 -17.18 -4.04 19.70
C ARG A 247 -16.29 -5.25 19.92
N ARG A 248 -15.05 -5.05 20.35
CA ARG A 248 -14.14 -6.16 20.71
C ARG A 248 -14.70 -7.04 21.83
N ARG A 249 -15.32 -6.44 22.83
CA ARG A 249 -15.92 -7.16 23.97
C ARG A 249 -17.20 -7.88 23.54
N GLU A 250 -18.09 -7.20 22.83
CA GLU A 250 -19.31 -7.79 22.29
C GLU A 250 -19.03 -9.03 21.45
N LEU A 251 -18.02 -8.98 20.59
CA LEU A 251 -17.61 -10.11 19.75
C LEU A 251 -17.17 -11.34 20.56
N VAL A 252 -16.65 -11.18 21.77
CA VAL A 252 -16.31 -12.33 22.64
C VAL A 252 -17.56 -13.11 22.98
N ASP A 253 -18.62 -12.42 23.41
CA ASP A 253 -19.88 -13.05 23.81
C ASP A 253 -20.60 -13.63 22.58
N GLU A 254 -20.61 -12.92 21.46
CA GLU A 254 -21.25 -13.37 20.22
C GLU A 254 -20.57 -14.60 19.63
N LEU A 255 -19.24 -14.71 19.71
CA LEU A 255 -18.47 -15.84 19.18
C LEU A 255 -18.39 -17.02 20.19
N ALA A 256 -18.68 -16.81 21.46
CA ALA A 256 -18.57 -17.85 22.49
C ALA A 256 -19.31 -19.16 22.13
N PRO A 257 -20.56 -19.14 21.65
CA PRO A 257 -21.26 -20.36 21.24
C PRO A 257 -20.58 -21.11 20.09
N LEU A 258 -19.86 -20.40 19.19
CA LEU A 258 -19.20 -20.97 18.02
C LEU A 258 -17.87 -21.64 18.38
N ARG A 259 -17.34 -21.41 19.57
CA ARG A 259 -16.10 -22.05 20.05
C ARG A 259 -16.33 -23.48 20.53
N GLU A 260 -17.54 -23.83 20.89
CA GLU A 260 -17.87 -25.18 21.32
C GLU A 260 -17.72 -26.16 20.16
N ASN A 261 -16.89 -27.19 20.35
CA ASN A 261 -16.56 -28.21 19.33
C ASN A 261 -16.02 -27.63 18.01
N ALA A 262 -15.39 -26.43 18.06
CA ALA A 262 -14.99 -25.68 16.88
C ALA A 262 -13.99 -26.43 15.99
N LEU A 263 -13.15 -27.30 16.56
CA LEU A 263 -12.19 -28.10 15.79
C LEU A 263 -12.80 -29.35 15.15
N GLU A 264 -14.03 -29.71 15.52
CA GLU A 264 -14.72 -30.86 14.92
C GLU A 264 -15.03 -30.53 13.45
N ASN A 265 -14.38 -31.24 12.53
CA ASN A 265 -14.44 -31.00 11.07
C ASN A 265 -14.00 -29.60 10.61
N HIS A 266 -13.19 -28.89 11.40
CA HIS A 266 -12.72 -27.55 11.02
C HIS A 266 -11.70 -27.63 9.86
N PRO A 267 -11.87 -26.84 8.77
CA PRO A 267 -10.97 -26.89 7.62
C PRO A 267 -9.50 -26.58 7.95
N TRP A 268 -9.27 -25.80 9.01
CA TRP A 268 -7.91 -25.42 9.45
C TRP A 268 -7.47 -26.16 10.73
N ARG A 269 -8.01 -27.34 10.99
CA ARG A 269 -7.71 -28.15 12.18
C ARG A 269 -6.21 -28.43 12.34
N GLU A 270 -5.54 -28.84 11.25
CA GLU A 270 -4.10 -29.11 11.27
C GLU A 270 -3.28 -27.90 11.70
N TRP A 271 -3.72 -26.69 11.36
CA TRP A 271 -3.04 -25.46 11.77
C TRP A 271 -3.25 -25.14 13.26
N ALA A 272 -4.42 -25.43 13.78
CA ALA A 272 -4.69 -25.24 15.19
C ALA A 272 -3.89 -26.22 16.03
N GLU A 273 -3.83 -27.49 15.64
CA GLU A 273 -3.07 -28.56 16.30
C GLU A 273 -1.54 -28.33 16.21
N ALA A 274 -1.03 -27.92 15.05
CA ALA A 274 0.37 -27.58 14.86
C ALA A 274 0.85 -26.40 15.72
N HIS A 275 -0.05 -25.51 16.13
CA HIS A 275 0.28 -24.40 17.00
C HIS A 275 0.51 -24.85 18.45
N GLU A 276 -0.21 -25.85 18.91
CA GLU A 276 -0.01 -26.42 20.24
C GLU A 276 1.30 -27.19 20.37
N GLU A 277 1.80 -27.81 19.28
CA GLU A 277 2.95 -28.72 19.31
C GLU A 277 4.31 -28.09 18.97
N ALA A 278 4.42 -27.05 18.14
CA ALA A 278 5.72 -26.69 17.56
C ALA A 278 5.97 -25.21 17.20
N GLY A 279 5.13 -24.26 17.54
CA GLY A 279 5.33 -22.87 17.07
C GLY A 279 5.32 -22.75 15.54
N GLY A 280 4.56 -23.59 14.85
CA GLY A 280 4.50 -23.73 13.42
C GLY A 280 4.00 -22.48 12.67
N ARG A 281 4.25 -22.41 11.37
CA ARG A 281 3.79 -21.32 10.48
C ARG A 281 2.26 -21.34 10.40
N MET A 282 1.67 -20.30 10.92
CA MET A 282 0.23 -20.06 10.96
C MET A 282 -0.29 -19.32 9.70
N PRO A 283 -1.60 -19.42 9.40
CA PRO A 283 -2.22 -18.53 8.41
C PRO A 283 -1.94 -17.06 8.76
N GLY A 284 -1.36 -16.31 7.84
CA GLY A 284 -0.94 -14.94 8.09
C GLY A 284 0.44 -14.84 8.76
N ALA A 285 1.29 -15.87 8.59
CA ALA A 285 2.67 -15.90 9.07
C ALA A 285 3.37 -14.55 8.85
N GLY A 286 4.11 -14.16 9.88
CA GLY A 286 4.60 -12.82 10.12
C GLY A 286 5.15 -12.09 8.92
N SER A 287 4.70 -10.89 8.80
CA SER A 287 5.36 -9.92 7.96
C SER A 287 6.82 -9.82 8.42
N ARG A 288 7.76 -9.69 7.48
CA ARG A 288 9.18 -9.44 7.77
C ARG A 288 9.38 -8.24 8.72
N TRP A 289 8.37 -7.41 8.86
CA TRP A 289 8.30 -6.20 9.68
C TRP A 289 7.95 -6.45 11.15
N ALA A 290 7.38 -7.61 11.50
CA ALA A 290 6.97 -7.96 12.85
C ALA A 290 7.19 -9.45 13.16
N PRO A 291 8.46 -9.92 13.23
CA PRO A 291 8.77 -11.35 13.38
C PRO A 291 8.41 -11.93 14.76
N LYS A 292 8.09 -11.09 15.74
CA LYS A 292 7.73 -11.50 17.11
C LYS A 292 6.23 -11.37 17.43
N LYS A 293 5.37 -11.19 16.41
CA LYS A 293 3.93 -11.06 16.65
C LYS A 293 3.36 -12.42 17.05
N ASP A 294 2.64 -12.47 18.17
CA ASP A 294 1.83 -13.62 18.55
C ASP A 294 0.74 -13.83 17.48
N LEU A 295 0.76 -15.01 16.87
CA LEU A 295 -0.18 -15.41 15.82
C LEU A 295 -1.19 -16.45 16.30
N SER A 296 -1.21 -16.75 17.61
CA SER A 296 -2.19 -17.64 18.19
C SER A 296 -3.62 -17.21 17.83
N TRP A 297 -4.50 -18.15 17.68
CA TRP A 297 -5.89 -17.92 17.30
C TRP A 297 -6.82 -18.93 17.92
N GLU A 298 -8.10 -18.54 18.04
CA GLU A 298 -9.19 -19.38 18.51
C GLU A 298 -10.03 -19.81 17.31
N PRO A 299 -10.23 -21.11 17.08
CA PRO A 299 -11.13 -21.59 16.04
C PRO A 299 -12.59 -21.31 16.43
N VAL A 300 -13.42 -21.10 15.40
CA VAL A 300 -14.88 -21.07 15.55
C VAL A 300 -15.51 -21.98 14.49
N ARG A 301 -16.68 -22.53 14.78
CA ARG A 301 -17.43 -23.32 13.79
C ARG A 301 -17.72 -22.46 12.56
N ILE A 302 -17.66 -23.07 11.39
CA ILE A 302 -17.85 -22.42 10.08
C ILE A 302 -19.37 -22.17 9.86
N GLU A 303 -19.91 -21.20 10.57
CA GLU A 303 -21.34 -20.84 10.51
C GLU A 303 -21.57 -19.36 10.19
N TRP A 304 -20.56 -18.52 10.40
CA TRP A 304 -20.70 -17.08 10.21
C TRP A 304 -20.00 -16.59 8.95
N VAL A 305 -20.69 -15.66 8.28
CA VAL A 305 -20.16 -14.91 7.14
C VAL A 305 -20.07 -13.43 7.53
N ALA A 306 -18.95 -12.83 7.20
CA ALA A 306 -18.68 -11.41 7.38
C ALA A 306 -18.51 -10.73 6.02
N GLU A 307 -19.29 -9.70 5.74
CA GLU A 307 -19.02 -8.77 4.66
C GLU A 307 -17.88 -7.85 5.10
N VAL A 308 -16.79 -7.87 4.35
CA VAL A 308 -15.60 -7.09 4.66
C VAL A 308 -15.22 -6.19 3.49
N ARG A 309 -14.78 -4.99 3.80
CA ARG A 309 -14.19 -4.07 2.83
C ARG A 309 -12.71 -4.38 2.71
N TYR A 310 -12.22 -4.52 1.48
CA TYR A 310 -10.81 -4.74 1.17
C TYR A 310 -10.34 -3.77 0.08
N GLU A 311 -9.03 -3.59 -0.05
CA GLU A 311 -8.44 -2.69 -1.06
C GLU A 311 -7.93 -3.49 -2.26
N HIS A 312 -7.03 -4.44 -2.03
CA HIS A 312 -6.41 -5.26 -3.07
C HIS A 312 -6.29 -6.72 -2.65
N VAL A 313 -6.30 -7.61 -3.65
CA VAL A 313 -5.95 -9.02 -3.50
C VAL A 313 -4.57 -9.23 -4.14
N GLU A 314 -3.67 -9.86 -3.41
CA GLU A 314 -2.37 -10.32 -3.90
C GLU A 314 -2.36 -11.84 -3.86
N GLY A 315 -2.22 -12.47 -5.02
CA GLY A 315 -2.39 -13.92 -5.15
C GLY A 315 -3.75 -14.37 -4.63
N THR A 316 -3.77 -15.09 -3.51
CA THR A 316 -5.00 -15.60 -2.88
C THR A 316 -5.39 -14.85 -1.60
N ARG A 317 -4.78 -13.69 -1.31
CA ARG A 317 -4.95 -13.01 -0.01
C ARG A 317 -5.18 -11.52 -0.15
N PHE A 318 -5.91 -10.95 0.81
CA PHE A 318 -5.97 -9.49 0.95
C PHE A 318 -4.59 -8.95 1.34
N ARG A 319 -4.11 -7.98 0.60
CA ARG A 319 -2.83 -7.31 0.85
C ARG A 319 -2.78 -6.64 2.23
N HIS A 320 -3.90 -6.06 2.66
CA HIS A 320 -4.07 -5.43 3.96
C HIS A 320 -5.24 -6.07 4.71
N GLY A 321 -5.27 -5.88 6.03
CA GLY A 321 -6.42 -6.32 6.82
C GLY A 321 -7.70 -5.67 6.34
N GLY A 322 -8.74 -6.48 6.17
CA GLY A 322 -10.08 -6.02 5.81
C GLY A 322 -10.75 -5.27 6.96
N ARG A 323 -11.78 -4.52 6.63
CA ARG A 323 -12.63 -3.85 7.60
C ARG A 323 -14.02 -4.49 7.61
N LEU A 324 -14.44 -4.98 8.75
CA LEU A 324 -15.79 -5.52 8.92
C LEU A 324 -16.83 -4.43 8.59
N VAL A 325 -17.74 -4.74 7.67
CA VAL A 325 -18.91 -3.94 7.34
C VAL A 325 -20.09 -4.42 8.20
N ARG A 326 -20.42 -5.71 8.11
CA ARG A 326 -21.49 -6.36 8.86
C ARG A 326 -21.34 -7.88 8.83
N PHE A 327 -22.07 -8.58 9.66
CA PHE A 327 -22.29 -10.01 9.50
C PHE A 327 -23.45 -10.30 8.55
N ARG A 328 -23.38 -11.43 7.88
CA ARG A 328 -24.33 -11.88 6.85
C ARG A 328 -24.96 -13.21 7.28
N PRO A 329 -25.95 -13.19 8.22
CA PRO A 329 -26.64 -14.41 8.65
C PRO A 329 -27.51 -15.03 7.54
N ASP A 330 -27.77 -14.27 6.50
CA ASP A 330 -28.51 -14.67 5.29
C ASP A 330 -27.63 -15.44 4.28
N ARG A 331 -26.31 -15.50 4.49
CA ARG A 331 -25.38 -16.09 3.55
C ARG A 331 -24.84 -17.44 4.02
N ASP A 332 -24.88 -18.43 3.13
CA ASP A 332 -24.26 -19.74 3.39
C ASP A 332 -22.73 -19.61 3.33
N PRO A 333 -21.98 -20.01 4.37
CA PRO A 333 -20.51 -20.05 4.33
C PRO A 333 -19.94 -20.76 3.10
N ALA A 334 -20.53 -21.86 2.65
CA ALA A 334 -20.08 -22.60 1.47
C ALA A 334 -20.17 -21.80 0.16
N SER A 335 -20.99 -20.74 0.13
CA SER A 335 -21.13 -19.86 -1.03
C SER A 335 -20.05 -18.78 -1.10
N CYS A 336 -19.20 -18.64 -0.07
CA CYS A 336 -18.15 -17.63 -0.01
C CYS A 336 -16.91 -18.11 -0.75
N THR A 337 -16.89 -17.91 -2.07
CA THR A 337 -15.81 -18.36 -2.96
C THR A 337 -15.01 -17.19 -3.51
N TYR A 338 -13.85 -17.50 -4.10
CA TYR A 338 -13.03 -16.52 -4.82
C TYR A 338 -13.73 -15.93 -6.05
N ALA A 339 -14.71 -16.62 -6.63
CA ALA A 339 -15.48 -16.14 -7.79
C ALA A 339 -16.23 -14.83 -7.56
N GLN A 340 -16.46 -14.44 -6.30
CA GLN A 340 -17.07 -13.15 -5.98
C GLN A 340 -16.09 -11.97 -6.05
N LEU A 341 -14.78 -12.24 -6.07
CA LEU A 341 -13.79 -11.17 -6.15
C LEU A 341 -13.77 -10.60 -7.56
N GLU A 342 -13.83 -9.28 -7.66
CA GLU A 342 -13.74 -8.62 -8.95
C GLU A 342 -12.37 -8.86 -9.58
N GLU A 343 -12.36 -9.39 -10.81
CA GLU A 343 -11.17 -9.41 -11.65
C GLU A 343 -10.96 -8.01 -12.21
N VAL A 344 -9.80 -7.43 -11.91
CA VAL A 344 -9.41 -6.15 -12.47
C VAL A 344 -8.72 -6.40 -13.81
N PRO A 345 -9.25 -5.88 -14.94
CA PRO A 345 -8.59 -6.04 -16.23
C PRO A 345 -7.16 -5.49 -16.19
N PRO A 346 -6.16 -6.18 -16.74
CA PRO A 346 -4.82 -5.64 -16.84
C PRO A 346 -4.82 -4.38 -17.71
N ALA A 347 -4.05 -3.37 -17.30
CA ALA A 347 -3.84 -2.15 -18.06
C ALA A 347 -2.33 -1.95 -18.29
N GLU A 348 -1.98 -1.46 -19.49
CA GLU A 348 -0.59 -1.26 -19.86
C GLU A 348 -0.08 0.09 -19.32
N LEU A 349 0.92 0.04 -18.45
CA LEU A 349 1.63 1.23 -17.95
C LEU A 349 2.35 2.01 -19.06
N VAL A 350 2.81 1.31 -20.08
CA VAL A 350 3.52 1.94 -21.22
C VAL A 350 2.65 3.00 -21.89
N THR A 351 1.35 2.73 -22.02
CA THR A 351 0.38 3.69 -22.58
C THR A 351 0.31 4.96 -21.75
N MET A 352 0.38 4.85 -20.43
CA MET A 352 0.33 6.00 -19.53
C MET A 352 1.55 6.90 -19.65
N PHE A 353 2.75 6.34 -19.83
CA PHE A 353 3.97 7.12 -19.98
C PHE A 353 4.14 7.70 -21.41
N THR A 354 3.55 7.06 -22.44
CA THR A 354 3.59 7.54 -23.84
C THR A 354 2.52 8.58 -24.12
N GLU A 355 1.31 8.43 -23.63
CA GLU A 355 0.23 9.43 -23.81
C GLU A 355 0.52 10.76 -23.10
N LEU A 356 1.40 10.75 -22.10
CA LEU A 356 1.74 11.91 -21.27
C LEU A 356 3.07 12.60 -21.70
N GLY A 357 3.85 11.96 -22.58
CA GLY A 357 5.05 12.56 -23.20
C GLY A 357 4.75 13.33 -24.47
N GLU A 358 3.52 13.31 -24.98
CA GLU A 358 3.09 13.99 -26.21
C GLU A 358 2.22 15.23 -25.97
N THR A 359 2.02 15.65 -24.71
CA THR A 359 1.40 16.93 -24.33
C THR A 359 2.43 17.83 -23.66
#